data_74adf5cd3572fae4d1352fd1300d63e8
#
_entry.id   74adf5cd3572fae4d1352fd1300d63e8
#
_cell.length_a   1.000
_cell.length_b   1.000
_cell.length_c   1.000
_cell.angle_alpha   90.00
_cell.angle_beta   90.00
_cell.angle_gamma   90.00
#
_symmetry.space_group_name_H-M   'P 1'
#
loop_
_entity.id
_entity.type
_entity.pdbx_description
1 polymer ?
#
loop_
_entity_poly.entity_id
_entity_poly.type
_entity_poly.pdbx_seq_one_letter_code
_entity_poly.pdbx_strand_id
1 'polypeptide(L)'
;RSPLSSSSAASDVYKRQGYDLALFTGDLVVHDDPYRYNRDLVLYSEQAQYDIMKAYLGKTPLVPTLGNHDSSPLNLMIQSQPFPDGASYDFDWDLNYIAELWKQRGWIDDNEVREIKTHHGAFSVTPRKGLRVVSLNTDFWYQYNFYAYINSANPDFSGMLRFLTDELLDAEKCGDRVWIVGHVLTGWNGKEALASPTNLFYQIVSRFAPHTLGAIYFGHTHEDQFEVFYFNDNGNDKSTDQSTEKAVSIAYIAPSITPYQNLNPTFRVYSVHPVTYEIMDYDQYYASIPTFDDLVESKANHGPVWRKLYSAREAYGDFHASSQRNTYKAGVELDHARWPWNAPLNGTFWAAVTDEMEQRPELVQTWAEYTSSMSPRAKQCTSKKCQEAVICYMRSGSTNLGLKCNGDYSSFQ
;
A
#
# COMPACT_ATOMS: atom_id res chain seq x y z
N ARG A 1 -3.87 -17.29 18.67
CA ARG A 1 -4.50 -16.37 19.64
C ARG A 1 -5.37 -15.40 18.86
N SER A 2 -6.56 -15.10 19.37
CA SER A 2 -7.64 -14.43 18.64
C SER A 2 -7.25 -13.05 18.10
N PRO A 3 -7.54 -12.71 16.83
CA PRO A 3 -7.39 -11.37 16.27
C PRO A 3 -8.20 -10.29 17.02
N LEU A 4 -9.15 -10.69 17.86
CA LEU A 4 -10.03 -9.82 18.63
C LEU A 4 -9.29 -8.87 19.58
N SER A 5 -8.10 -9.25 20.10
CA SER A 5 -7.36 -8.42 21.05
C SER A 5 -6.62 -7.26 20.39
N SER A 6 -6.16 -7.41 19.14
CA SER A 6 -5.49 -6.33 18.40
C SER A 6 -6.47 -5.27 17.89
N SER A 7 -7.67 -5.69 17.46
CA SER A 7 -8.70 -4.75 16.98
C SER A 7 -9.32 -3.91 18.11
N SER A 8 -9.41 -4.41 19.34
CA SER A 8 -10.08 -3.68 20.43
C SER A 8 -9.32 -2.44 20.90
N ALA A 9 -7.99 -2.45 20.87
CA ALA A 9 -7.19 -1.31 21.33
C ALA A 9 -6.97 -0.26 20.23
N ALA A 10 -6.90 -0.68 18.96
CA ALA A 10 -7.03 0.25 17.85
C ALA A 10 -8.34 1.04 17.98
N SER A 11 -9.44 0.38 18.42
CA SER A 11 -10.73 1.03 18.62
C SER A 11 -10.74 2.14 19.69
N ASP A 12 -9.88 2.11 20.68
CA ASP A 12 -9.83 3.16 21.71
C ASP A 12 -9.20 4.45 21.22
N VAL A 13 -8.24 4.36 20.30
CA VAL A 13 -7.75 5.51 19.51
C VAL A 13 -8.84 5.97 18.55
N TYR A 14 -9.56 5.05 17.90
CA TYR A 14 -10.66 5.32 16.96
C TYR A 14 -11.89 5.99 17.62
N LYS A 15 -12.27 5.59 18.81
CA LYS A 15 -13.46 6.12 19.50
C LYS A 15 -13.34 7.58 19.91
N ARG A 16 -12.14 8.13 19.98
CA ARG A 16 -11.90 9.51 20.43
C ARG A 16 -11.88 10.56 19.32
N GLN A 17 -11.69 10.12 18.05
CA GLN A 17 -11.60 11.02 16.90
C GLN A 17 -12.28 10.32 15.73
N GLY A 18 -13.41 10.70 15.26
CA GLY A 18 -14.02 10.11 14.06
C GLY A 18 -13.03 10.18 12.86
N TYR A 19 -12.89 9.07 12.14
CA TYR A 19 -12.14 9.04 10.88
C TYR A 19 -13.07 9.26 9.70
N ASP A 20 -12.57 9.96 8.70
CA ASP A 20 -13.34 10.30 7.51
C ASP A 20 -13.39 9.14 6.51
N LEU A 21 -12.36 8.30 6.49
CA LEU A 21 -12.19 7.16 5.58
C LEU A 21 -11.22 6.17 6.20
N ALA A 22 -11.43 4.89 5.96
CA ALA A 22 -10.49 3.81 6.22
C ALA A 22 -10.13 3.11 4.91
N LEU A 23 -8.87 2.73 4.75
CA LEU A 23 -8.38 1.90 3.65
C LEU A 23 -7.89 0.58 4.24
N PHE A 24 -8.20 -0.51 3.56
CA PHE A 24 -7.70 -1.84 3.92
C PHE A 24 -7.02 -2.47 2.69
N THR A 25 -5.76 -2.82 2.85
CA THR A 25 -4.89 -3.21 1.74
C THR A 25 -4.78 -4.73 1.53
N GLY A 26 -5.79 -5.52 1.97
CA GLY A 26 -5.87 -6.96 1.70
C GLY A 26 -5.22 -7.85 2.76
N ASP A 27 -5.23 -9.15 2.49
CA ASP A 27 -4.69 -10.23 3.33
C ASP A 27 -5.40 -10.37 4.70
N LEU A 28 -6.69 -10.69 4.65
CA LEU A 28 -7.48 -11.03 5.84
C LEU A 28 -7.21 -12.43 6.36
N VAL A 29 -6.89 -13.34 5.45
CA VAL A 29 -6.73 -14.75 5.78
C VAL A 29 -5.37 -15.00 6.43
N VAL A 30 -5.33 -15.93 7.37
CA VAL A 30 -4.14 -16.25 8.13
C VAL A 30 -2.98 -16.72 7.24
N HIS A 31 -1.75 -16.34 7.60
CA HIS A 31 -0.53 -16.85 6.96
C HIS A 31 -0.15 -18.21 7.57
N ASP A 32 -0.83 -19.25 7.15
CA ASP A 32 -0.60 -20.64 7.57
C ASP A 32 -0.08 -21.49 6.40
N ASP A 33 0.24 -22.74 6.66
CA ASP A 33 0.71 -23.66 5.62
C ASP A 33 -0.32 -23.82 4.48
N PRO A 34 0.08 -23.82 3.20
CA PRO A 34 -0.84 -23.85 2.07
C PRO A 34 -1.84 -25.00 2.07
N TYR A 35 -1.50 -26.17 2.66
CA TYR A 35 -2.39 -27.32 2.75
C TYR A 35 -3.59 -27.13 3.69
N ARG A 36 -3.58 -26.07 4.52
CA ARG A 36 -4.69 -25.70 5.40
C ARG A 36 -5.67 -24.74 4.72
N TYR A 37 -5.29 -24.15 3.59
CA TYR A 37 -6.16 -23.25 2.85
C TYR A 37 -7.27 -24.02 2.14
N ASN A 38 -8.50 -23.54 2.32
CA ASN A 38 -9.67 -23.98 1.60
C ASN A 38 -10.71 -22.86 1.56
N ARG A 39 -11.73 -22.98 0.72
CA ARG A 39 -12.78 -21.99 0.58
C ARG A 39 -13.45 -21.63 1.90
N ASP A 40 -13.75 -22.62 2.74
CA ASP A 40 -14.45 -22.39 4.00
C ASP A 40 -13.62 -21.52 4.95
N LEU A 41 -12.29 -21.70 4.97
CA LEU A 41 -11.38 -20.87 5.76
C LEU A 41 -11.37 -19.44 5.27
N VAL A 42 -11.31 -19.21 3.95
CA VAL A 42 -11.33 -17.88 3.35
C VAL A 42 -12.64 -17.19 3.70
N LEU A 43 -13.78 -17.77 3.36
CA LEU A 43 -15.12 -17.22 3.63
C LEU A 43 -15.34 -16.91 5.13
N TYR A 44 -14.91 -17.80 6.02
CA TYR A 44 -14.99 -17.57 7.46
C TYR A 44 -14.12 -16.41 7.91
N SER A 45 -12.89 -16.33 7.42
CA SER A 45 -11.95 -15.27 7.80
C SER A 45 -12.44 -13.90 7.35
N GLU A 46 -12.91 -13.79 6.12
CA GLU A 46 -13.47 -12.57 5.56
C GLU A 46 -14.72 -12.12 6.33
N GLN A 47 -15.66 -13.05 6.57
CA GLN A 47 -16.85 -12.74 7.35
C GLN A 47 -16.49 -12.21 8.74
N ALA A 48 -15.63 -12.93 9.47
CA ALA A 48 -15.28 -12.60 10.83
C ALA A 48 -14.52 -11.27 10.95
N GLN A 49 -13.54 -11.06 10.07
CA GLN A 49 -12.71 -9.86 10.13
C GLN A 49 -13.47 -8.61 9.68
N TYR A 50 -14.28 -8.69 8.62
CA TYR A 50 -15.08 -7.55 8.18
C TYR A 50 -16.23 -7.24 9.15
N ASP A 51 -16.76 -8.23 9.88
CA ASP A 51 -17.71 -7.97 10.98
C ASP A 51 -17.04 -7.20 12.13
N ILE A 52 -15.81 -7.56 12.47
CA ILE A 52 -15.01 -6.84 13.47
C ILE A 52 -14.73 -5.42 12.99
N MET A 53 -14.26 -5.24 11.76
CA MET A 53 -14.01 -3.91 11.19
C MET A 53 -15.28 -3.05 11.21
N LYS A 54 -16.43 -3.60 10.79
CA LYS A 54 -17.71 -2.89 10.81
C LYS A 54 -18.14 -2.49 12.22
N ALA A 55 -17.97 -3.37 13.20
CA ALA A 55 -18.33 -3.10 14.59
C ALA A 55 -17.51 -1.93 15.18
N TYR A 56 -16.24 -1.82 14.81
CA TYR A 56 -15.35 -0.79 15.34
C TYR A 56 -15.32 0.50 14.50
N LEU A 57 -15.38 0.42 13.18
CA LEU A 57 -15.43 1.59 12.30
C LEU A 57 -16.80 2.28 12.32
N GLY A 58 -17.87 1.55 12.66
CA GLY A 58 -19.22 2.08 12.75
C GLY A 58 -19.70 2.67 11.43
N LYS A 59 -19.78 4.00 11.34
CA LYS A 59 -20.20 4.74 10.14
C LYS A 59 -19.04 5.15 9.22
N THR A 60 -17.80 5.00 9.64
CA THR A 60 -16.64 5.33 8.81
C THR A 60 -16.65 4.45 7.56
N PRO A 61 -16.61 5.03 6.36
CA PRO A 61 -16.48 4.26 5.13
C PRO A 61 -15.17 3.48 5.13
N LEU A 62 -15.20 2.24 4.64
CA LEU A 62 -14.01 1.44 4.38
C LEU A 62 -13.92 1.17 2.88
N VAL A 63 -12.75 1.38 2.30
CA VAL A 63 -12.42 0.91 0.95
C VAL A 63 -11.43 -0.24 1.07
N PRO A 64 -11.90 -1.49 0.88
CA PRO A 64 -11.05 -2.67 0.93
C PRO A 64 -10.45 -2.99 -0.43
N THR A 65 -9.41 -3.83 -0.42
CA THR A 65 -8.92 -4.56 -1.59
C THR A 65 -8.66 -6.01 -1.23
N LEU A 66 -8.49 -6.87 -2.23
CA LEU A 66 -8.10 -8.27 -2.05
C LEU A 66 -6.57 -8.40 -2.01
N GLY A 67 -6.07 -9.30 -1.17
CA GLY A 67 -4.68 -9.71 -1.15
C GLY A 67 -4.50 -11.15 -1.59
N ASN A 68 -3.26 -11.59 -1.72
CA ASN A 68 -2.94 -12.93 -2.24
C ASN A 68 -3.33 -14.05 -1.26
N HIS A 69 -3.52 -13.76 0.02
CA HIS A 69 -4.06 -14.69 0.99
C HIS A 69 -5.60 -14.78 0.98
N ASP A 70 -6.29 -13.83 0.35
CA ASP A 70 -7.75 -13.80 0.27
C ASP A 70 -8.28 -14.65 -0.89
N SER A 71 -7.63 -15.79 -1.19
CA SER A 71 -8.03 -16.71 -2.26
C SER A 71 -7.79 -18.17 -1.89
N SER A 72 -8.49 -19.08 -2.57
CA SER A 72 -8.27 -20.51 -2.45
C SER A 72 -8.33 -21.18 -3.82
N PRO A 73 -7.23 -21.80 -4.30
CA PRO A 73 -5.92 -21.97 -3.64
C PRO A 73 -5.18 -20.66 -3.36
N LEU A 74 -4.31 -20.66 -2.35
CA LEU A 74 -3.47 -19.53 -1.95
C LEU A 74 -2.74 -18.91 -3.15
N ASN A 75 -2.71 -17.59 -3.26
CA ASN A 75 -2.09 -16.78 -4.32
C ASN A 75 -2.74 -16.88 -5.70
N LEU A 76 -3.78 -17.69 -5.89
CA LEU A 76 -4.29 -17.98 -7.22
C LEU A 76 -5.62 -17.28 -7.47
N MET A 77 -5.58 -16.25 -8.30
CA MET A 77 -6.76 -15.56 -8.84
C MET A 77 -6.72 -15.54 -10.37
N ILE A 78 -7.87 -15.81 -11.00
CA ILE A 78 -7.98 -15.87 -12.46
C ILE A 78 -8.32 -14.50 -13.02
N GLN A 79 -7.55 -14.10 -14.04
CA GLN A 79 -7.69 -12.79 -14.69
C GLN A 79 -8.79 -12.74 -15.74
N SER A 80 -9.18 -13.87 -16.33
CA SER A 80 -10.25 -13.93 -17.33
C SER A 80 -10.74 -15.35 -17.55
N GLN A 81 -11.95 -15.48 -18.11
CA GLN A 81 -12.54 -16.74 -18.54
C GLN A 81 -13.08 -16.61 -19.98
N PRO A 82 -13.13 -17.69 -20.78
CA PRO A 82 -12.66 -19.05 -20.52
C PRO A 82 -11.16 -19.23 -20.76
N PHE A 83 -10.58 -20.31 -20.22
CA PHE A 83 -9.22 -20.73 -20.57
C PHE A 83 -9.11 -21.13 -22.05
N PRO A 84 -7.91 -21.05 -22.65
CA PRO A 84 -7.69 -21.42 -24.05
C PRO A 84 -8.10 -22.85 -24.41
N ASP A 85 -8.11 -23.75 -23.44
CA ASP A 85 -8.53 -25.16 -23.58
C ASP A 85 -10.03 -25.38 -23.34
N GLY A 86 -10.80 -24.30 -23.07
CA GLY A 86 -12.23 -24.37 -22.77
C GLY A 86 -12.54 -24.86 -21.34
N ALA A 87 -11.55 -25.07 -20.48
CA ALA A 87 -11.78 -25.39 -19.09
C ALA A 87 -12.40 -24.19 -18.37
N SER A 88 -13.39 -24.46 -17.54
CA SER A 88 -14.01 -23.45 -16.66
C SER A 88 -13.69 -23.80 -15.22
N TYR A 89 -12.96 -22.91 -14.56
CA TYR A 89 -12.74 -23.00 -13.12
C TYR A 89 -13.59 -21.95 -12.44
N ASP A 90 -14.32 -22.36 -11.41
CA ASP A 90 -15.16 -21.47 -10.63
C ASP A 90 -14.31 -20.70 -9.62
N PHE A 91 -13.88 -19.49 -9.99
CA PHE A 91 -13.25 -18.50 -9.09
C PHE A 91 -14.18 -17.32 -8.78
N ASP A 92 -15.36 -17.29 -9.38
CA ASP A 92 -16.36 -16.25 -9.12
C ASP A 92 -16.99 -16.41 -7.72
N TRP A 93 -16.77 -17.55 -7.06
CA TRP A 93 -17.30 -17.83 -5.73
C TRP A 93 -16.87 -16.76 -4.72
N ASP A 94 -15.60 -16.37 -4.76
CA ASP A 94 -15.01 -15.40 -3.86
C ASP A 94 -15.49 -13.98 -4.20
N LEU A 95 -15.32 -13.54 -5.44
CA LEU A 95 -15.75 -12.23 -5.93
C LEU A 95 -17.26 -11.99 -5.68
N ASN A 96 -18.09 -13.00 -5.89
CA ASN A 96 -19.52 -12.90 -5.62
C ASN A 96 -19.79 -12.76 -4.11
N TYR A 97 -19.09 -13.52 -3.29
CA TYR A 97 -19.28 -13.49 -1.85
C TYR A 97 -18.77 -12.16 -1.27
N ILE A 98 -17.55 -11.75 -1.59
CA ILE A 98 -16.93 -10.56 -1.03
C ILE A 98 -17.66 -9.27 -1.42
N ALA A 99 -18.15 -9.17 -2.66
CA ALA A 99 -18.92 -8.04 -3.13
C ALA A 99 -20.23 -7.87 -2.33
N GLU A 100 -20.96 -8.97 -2.13
CA GLU A 100 -22.19 -8.95 -1.31
C GLU A 100 -21.88 -8.66 0.17
N LEU A 101 -20.74 -9.16 0.67
CA LEU A 101 -20.29 -8.92 2.03
C LEU A 101 -20.01 -7.43 2.28
N TRP A 102 -19.26 -6.77 1.39
CA TRP A 102 -18.96 -5.34 1.49
C TRP A 102 -20.22 -4.47 1.34
N LYS A 103 -21.12 -4.86 0.44
CA LYS A 103 -22.43 -4.20 0.27
C LYS A 103 -23.30 -4.30 1.53
N GLN A 104 -23.39 -5.48 2.14
CA GLN A 104 -24.15 -5.67 3.40
C GLN A 104 -23.62 -4.80 4.54
N ARG A 105 -22.34 -4.46 4.54
CA ARG A 105 -21.74 -3.56 5.52
C ARG A 105 -21.90 -2.09 5.15
N GLY A 106 -22.48 -1.81 3.98
CA GLY A 106 -22.72 -0.46 3.49
C GLY A 106 -21.46 0.31 3.12
N TRP A 107 -20.43 -0.38 2.66
CA TRP A 107 -19.18 0.22 2.15
C TRP A 107 -19.23 0.47 0.65
N ILE A 108 -20.01 -0.33 -0.07
CA ILE A 108 -20.27 -0.24 -1.51
C ILE A 108 -21.75 -0.38 -1.81
N ASP A 109 -22.18 -0.07 -3.02
CA ASP A 109 -23.54 -0.25 -3.51
C ASP A 109 -23.63 -1.24 -4.69
N ASP A 110 -24.76 -1.26 -5.39
CA ASP A 110 -24.99 -2.16 -6.52
C ASP A 110 -24.12 -1.83 -7.74
N ASN A 111 -23.59 -0.61 -7.85
CA ASN A 111 -22.71 -0.23 -8.96
C ASN A 111 -21.35 -0.88 -8.76
N GLU A 112 -20.74 -0.70 -7.57
CA GLU A 112 -19.46 -1.29 -7.23
C GLU A 112 -19.54 -2.84 -7.23
N VAL A 113 -20.67 -3.43 -6.80
CA VAL A 113 -20.87 -4.89 -6.91
C VAL A 113 -20.78 -5.33 -8.38
N ARG A 114 -21.34 -4.57 -9.32
CA ARG A 114 -21.21 -4.88 -10.76
C ARG A 114 -19.77 -4.70 -11.24
N GLU A 115 -19.09 -3.64 -10.82
CA GLU A 115 -17.67 -3.41 -11.18
C GLU A 115 -16.79 -4.55 -10.69
N ILE A 116 -16.89 -4.96 -9.42
CA ILE A 116 -16.14 -6.08 -8.84
C ILE A 116 -16.31 -7.34 -9.70
N LYS A 117 -17.54 -7.67 -10.11
CA LYS A 117 -17.82 -8.84 -10.94
C LYS A 117 -17.32 -8.70 -12.38
N THR A 118 -17.31 -7.49 -12.94
CA THR A 118 -16.89 -7.23 -14.33
C THR A 118 -15.38 -7.06 -14.43
N HIS A 119 -14.75 -6.47 -13.42
CA HIS A 119 -13.32 -6.14 -13.40
C HIS A 119 -12.52 -7.00 -12.41
N HIS A 120 -13.02 -8.22 -12.14
CA HIS A 120 -12.31 -9.25 -11.36
C HIS A 120 -11.78 -8.76 -9.99
N GLY A 121 -12.62 -8.02 -9.25
CA GLY A 121 -12.30 -7.49 -7.94
C GLY A 121 -11.95 -6.01 -7.90
N ALA A 122 -11.71 -5.36 -9.05
CA ALA A 122 -11.50 -3.92 -9.09
C ALA A 122 -12.82 -3.14 -9.09
N PHE A 123 -12.83 -1.98 -8.43
CA PHE A 123 -13.98 -1.08 -8.35
C PHE A 123 -13.54 0.34 -7.97
N SER A 124 -14.46 1.30 -8.11
CA SER A 124 -14.24 2.70 -7.81
C SER A 124 -15.34 3.28 -6.93
N VAL A 125 -14.97 4.01 -5.89
CA VAL A 125 -15.92 4.72 -5.01
C VAL A 125 -15.57 6.20 -4.92
N THR A 126 -16.59 7.03 -4.65
CA THR A 126 -16.41 8.46 -4.37
C THR A 126 -16.80 8.74 -2.91
N PRO A 127 -15.93 8.46 -1.93
CA PRO A 127 -16.28 8.59 -0.51
C PRO A 127 -16.52 10.05 -0.10
N ARG A 128 -15.98 11.00 -0.85
CA ARG A 128 -16.17 12.43 -0.70
C ARG A 128 -16.19 13.12 -2.06
N LYS A 129 -16.94 14.20 -2.17
CA LYS A 129 -16.94 15.02 -3.40
C LYS A 129 -15.52 15.50 -3.74
N GLY A 130 -15.06 15.19 -4.94
CA GLY A 130 -13.73 15.55 -5.45
C GLY A 130 -12.62 14.53 -5.08
N LEU A 131 -12.96 13.43 -4.39
CA LEU A 131 -12.05 12.32 -4.13
C LEU A 131 -12.65 11.02 -4.64
N ARG A 132 -11.98 10.39 -5.58
CA ARG A 132 -12.25 9.04 -6.07
C ARG A 132 -11.19 8.08 -5.53
N VAL A 133 -11.61 6.92 -5.07
CA VAL A 133 -10.71 5.84 -4.63
C VAL A 133 -10.94 4.63 -5.52
N VAL A 134 -9.90 4.21 -6.23
CA VAL A 134 -9.91 3.04 -7.12
C VAL A 134 -9.21 1.89 -6.41
N SER A 135 -9.97 0.85 -6.10
CA SER A 135 -9.44 -0.40 -5.56
C SER A 135 -9.10 -1.36 -6.70
N LEU A 136 -7.89 -1.92 -6.68
CA LEU A 136 -7.37 -2.82 -7.72
C LEU A 136 -7.07 -4.19 -7.14
N ASN A 137 -7.39 -5.25 -7.87
CA ASN A 137 -6.94 -6.60 -7.55
C ASN A 137 -5.54 -6.85 -8.11
N THR A 138 -4.53 -6.49 -7.32
CA THR A 138 -3.13 -6.51 -7.76
C THR A 138 -2.48 -7.89 -7.75
N ASP A 139 -3.19 -8.93 -7.32
CA ASP A 139 -2.79 -10.33 -7.50
C ASP A 139 -2.60 -10.69 -8.97
N PHE A 140 -3.17 -9.89 -9.89
CA PHE A 140 -3.02 -10.11 -11.32
C PHE A 140 -1.62 -9.80 -11.86
N TRP A 141 -0.78 -9.16 -11.08
CA TRP A 141 0.64 -9.04 -11.39
C TRP A 141 1.57 -9.75 -10.40
N TYR A 142 0.99 -10.42 -9.36
CA TYR A 142 1.78 -11.15 -8.38
C TYR A 142 2.53 -12.32 -9.01
N GLN A 143 3.83 -12.44 -8.74
CA GLN A 143 4.66 -13.47 -9.39
C GLN A 143 4.26 -14.92 -9.01
N TYR A 144 3.62 -15.13 -7.86
CA TYR A 144 3.14 -16.45 -7.45
C TYR A 144 1.69 -16.71 -7.84
N ASN A 145 1.01 -15.78 -8.49
CA ASN A 145 -0.24 -16.05 -9.19
C ASN A 145 0.07 -16.70 -10.55
N PHE A 146 0.09 -18.02 -10.59
CA PHE A 146 0.45 -18.76 -11.83
C PHE A 146 -0.49 -18.49 -13.00
N TYR A 147 -1.72 -18.07 -12.76
CA TYR A 147 -2.64 -17.66 -13.80
C TYR A 147 -2.21 -16.38 -14.53
N ALA A 148 -1.42 -15.53 -13.89
CA ALA A 148 -0.87 -14.33 -14.50
C ALA A 148 0.10 -14.63 -15.67
N TYR A 149 0.60 -15.87 -15.79
CA TYR A 149 1.51 -16.29 -16.85
C TYR A 149 0.81 -16.86 -18.09
N ILE A 150 -0.50 -17.12 -18.06
CA ILE A 150 -1.24 -17.75 -19.18
C ILE A 150 -1.16 -16.90 -20.45
N ASN A 151 -1.18 -15.56 -20.33
CA ASN A 151 -1.03 -14.65 -21.45
C ASN A 151 -0.09 -13.49 -21.11
N SER A 152 1.13 -13.81 -20.73
CA SER A 152 2.15 -12.84 -20.31
C SER A 152 2.56 -11.83 -21.41
N ALA A 153 2.18 -12.09 -22.67
CA ALA A 153 2.35 -11.14 -23.77
C ALA A 153 1.39 -9.94 -23.69
N ASN A 154 0.24 -10.10 -23.01
CA ASN A 154 -0.69 -9.02 -22.74
C ASN A 154 -0.47 -8.50 -21.30
N PRO A 155 0.03 -7.26 -21.12
CA PRO A 155 0.30 -6.72 -19.77
C PRO A 155 -0.97 -6.41 -18.97
N ASP A 156 -2.13 -6.42 -19.60
CA ASP A 156 -3.44 -6.15 -19.00
C ASP A 156 -4.49 -7.17 -19.43
N PHE A 157 -4.21 -8.45 -19.20
CA PHE A 157 -5.09 -9.53 -19.63
C PHE A 157 -6.46 -9.51 -18.92
N SER A 158 -6.50 -9.04 -17.68
CA SER A 158 -7.76 -8.83 -16.92
C SER A 158 -8.55 -7.60 -17.39
N GLY A 159 -7.93 -6.64 -18.05
CA GLY A 159 -8.50 -5.32 -18.30
C GLY A 159 -8.51 -4.38 -17.08
N MET A 160 -7.84 -4.74 -15.99
CA MET A 160 -7.79 -3.94 -14.75
C MET A 160 -7.09 -2.60 -14.96
N LEU A 161 -5.98 -2.58 -15.69
CA LEU A 161 -5.25 -1.34 -15.98
C LEU A 161 -6.01 -0.45 -16.99
N ARG A 162 -6.80 -1.05 -17.88
CA ARG A 162 -7.74 -0.33 -18.73
C ARG A 162 -8.83 0.31 -17.89
N PHE A 163 -9.44 -0.41 -16.95
CA PHE A 163 -10.42 0.13 -16.00
C PHE A 163 -9.83 1.32 -15.23
N LEU A 164 -8.64 1.15 -14.65
CA LEU A 164 -7.92 2.24 -13.96
C LEU A 164 -7.74 3.46 -14.87
N THR A 165 -7.33 3.26 -16.12
CA THR A 165 -7.11 4.36 -17.09
C THR A 165 -8.41 5.10 -17.38
N ASP A 166 -9.51 4.40 -17.57
CA ASP A 166 -10.83 4.99 -17.83
C ASP A 166 -11.31 5.81 -16.61
N GLU A 167 -11.13 5.29 -15.39
CA GLU A 167 -11.41 6.01 -14.15
C GLU A 167 -10.58 7.28 -13.98
N LEU A 168 -9.28 7.23 -14.30
CA LEU A 168 -8.38 8.38 -14.25
C LEU A 168 -8.74 9.44 -15.31
N LEU A 169 -9.11 9.02 -16.52
CA LEU A 169 -9.55 9.93 -17.58
C LEU A 169 -10.87 10.63 -17.22
N ASP A 170 -11.79 9.91 -16.60
CA ASP A 170 -13.04 10.50 -16.13
C ASP A 170 -12.81 11.47 -14.97
N ALA A 171 -12.00 11.08 -13.99
CA ALA A 171 -11.60 11.95 -12.88
C ALA A 171 -10.91 13.23 -13.36
N GLU A 172 -10.00 13.13 -14.35
CA GLU A 172 -9.33 14.30 -14.95
C GLU A 172 -10.34 15.28 -15.56
N LYS A 173 -11.37 14.79 -16.26
CA LYS A 173 -12.46 15.60 -16.82
C LYS A 173 -13.30 16.27 -15.75
N CYS A 174 -13.58 15.56 -14.66
CA CYS A 174 -14.40 16.06 -13.56
C CYS A 174 -13.63 16.97 -12.59
N GLY A 175 -12.28 16.95 -12.65
CA GLY A 175 -11.42 17.65 -11.71
C GLY A 175 -11.32 16.95 -10.36
N ASP A 176 -11.60 15.64 -10.29
CA ASP A 176 -11.45 14.83 -9.09
C ASP A 176 -10.00 14.42 -8.87
N ARG A 177 -9.63 14.23 -7.61
CA ARG A 177 -8.39 13.57 -7.20
C ARG A 177 -8.63 12.08 -7.07
N VAL A 178 -7.66 11.28 -7.48
CA VAL A 178 -7.73 9.82 -7.40
C VAL A 178 -6.71 9.30 -6.41
N TRP A 179 -7.15 8.37 -5.55
CA TRP A 179 -6.27 7.48 -4.80
C TRP A 179 -6.41 6.06 -5.34
N ILE A 180 -5.30 5.36 -5.44
CA ILE A 180 -5.27 3.94 -5.82
C ILE A 180 -4.99 3.12 -4.56
N VAL A 181 -5.77 2.05 -4.37
CA VAL A 181 -5.54 1.05 -3.31
C VAL A 181 -5.33 -0.30 -3.96
N GLY A 182 -4.29 -1.00 -3.59
CA GLY A 182 -3.98 -2.36 -4.02
C GLY A 182 -3.30 -3.12 -2.89
N HIS A 183 -2.91 -4.36 -3.16
CA HIS A 183 -2.21 -5.21 -2.21
C HIS A 183 -0.74 -5.40 -2.58
N VAL A 184 -0.48 -6.17 -3.64
CA VAL A 184 0.88 -6.43 -4.15
C VAL A 184 1.44 -5.16 -4.79
N LEU A 185 2.60 -4.73 -4.31
CA LEU A 185 3.30 -3.53 -4.80
C LEU A 185 3.95 -3.78 -6.18
N THR A 186 4.43 -2.70 -6.81
CA THR A 186 4.89 -2.77 -8.21
C THR A 186 6.41 -2.81 -8.40
N GLY A 187 7.17 -2.41 -7.40
CA GLY A 187 8.62 -2.20 -7.54
C GLY A 187 9.44 -2.83 -6.44
N TRP A 188 9.95 -2.00 -5.54
CA TRP A 188 10.84 -2.36 -4.46
C TRP A 188 12.07 -3.12 -4.97
N ASN A 189 12.31 -4.35 -4.51
CA ASN A 189 13.40 -5.21 -4.96
C ASN A 189 13.14 -5.91 -6.31
N GLY A 190 11.97 -5.69 -6.92
CA GLY A 190 11.56 -6.28 -8.20
C GLY A 190 11.20 -7.77 -8.14
N LYS A 191 10.96 -8.34 -6.95
CA LYS A 191 10.72 -9.78 -6.78
C LYS A 191 9.26 -10.12 -6.44
N GLU A 192 8.38 -9.14 -6.36
CA GLU A 192 6.98 -9.39 -5.97
C GLU A 192 6.05 -9.46 -7.18
N ALA A 193 6.32 -8.68 -8.22
CA ALA A 193 5.39 -8.52 -9.32
C ALA A 193 6.02 -8.74 -10.70
N LEU A 194 5.18 -9.03 -11.69
CA LEU A 194 5.57 -9.23 -13.08
C LEU A 194 5.96 -7.90 -13.74
N ALA A 195 7.03 -7.91 -14.52
CA ALA A 195 7.61 -6.72 -15.12
C ALA A 195 6.67 -6.02 -16.13
N SER A 196 5.93 -6.79 -16.94
CA SER A 196 5.12 -6.23 -18.03
C SER A 196 3.93 -5.39 -17.51
N PRO A 197 3.07 -5.89 -16.59
CA PRO A 197 1.98 -5.09 -16.05
C PRO A 197 2.46 -3.95 -15.16
N THR A 198 3.54 -4.12 -14.37
CA THR A 198 4.05 -3.04 -13.52
C THR A 198 4.68 -1.90 -14.33
N ASN A 199 5.29 -2.20 -15.47
CA ASN A 199 5.75 -1.17 -16.40
C ASN A 199 4.57 -0.39 -17.01
N LEU A 200 3.47 -1.06 -17.39
CA LEU A 200 2.28 -0.37 -17.88
C LEU A 200 1.64 0.49 -16.77
N PHE A 201 1.54 -0.02 -15.55
CA PHE A 201 1.09 0.76 -14.39
C PHE A 201 1.96 2.00 -14.18
N TYR A 202 3.28 1.85 -14.24
CA TYR A 202 4.22 2.98 -14.13
C TYR A 202 3.96 4.08 -15.17
N GLN A 203 3.68 3.70 -16.42
CA GLN A 203 3.34 4.66 -17.48
C GLN A 203 2.01 5.38 -17.18
N ILE A 204 1.00 4.67 -16.66
CA ILE A 204 -0.27 5.27 -16.23
C ILE A 204 0.00 6.28 -15.10
N VAL A 205 0.76 5.90 -14.07
CA VAL A 205 1.14 6.82 -12.99
C VAL A 205 1.86 8.05 -13.54
N SER A 206 2.86 7.87 -14.40
CA SER A 206 3.61 8.98 -15.02
C SER A 206 2.71 9.92 -15.82
N ARG A 207 1.64 9.41 -16.47
CA ARG A 207 0.71 10.23 -17.26
C ARG A 207 -0.22 11.09 -16.40
N PHE A 208 -0.72 10.55 -15.29
CA PHE A 208 -1.79 11.17 -14.51
C PHE A 208 -1.32 11.88 -13.24
N ALA A 209 -0.12 11.58 -12.75
CA ALA A 209 0.46 12.24 -11.60
C ALA A 209 1.24 13.51 -12.02
N PRO A 210 1.29 14.54 -11.15
CA PRO A 210 0.65 14.64 -9.85
C PRO A 210 -0.77 15.23 -9.88
N HIS A 211 -1.32 15.58 -11.04
CA HIS A 211 -2.51 16.42 -11.15
C HIS A 211 -3.80 15.68 -10.80
N THR A 212 -4.01 14.50 -11.37
CA THR A 212 -5.20 13.67 -11.12
C THR A 212 -4.91 12.63 -10.05
N LEU A 213 -3.81 11.91 -10.16
CA LEU A 213 -3.41 10.89 -9.19
C LEU A 213 -2.72 11.55 -7.98
N GLY A 214 -3.32 11.36 -6.79
CA GLY A 214 -2.86 11.97 -5.53
C GLY A 214 -1.99 11.06 -4.68
N ALA A 215 -2.33 9.79 -4.56
CA ALA A 215 -1.59 8.83 -3.76
C ALA A 215 -1.87 7.37 -4.20
N ILE A 216 -0.96 6.47 -3.88
CA ILE A 216 -1.07 5.03 -4.11
C ILE A 216 -0.81 4.33 -2.77
N TYR A 217 -1.60 3.30 -2.45
CA TYR A 217 -1.48 2.54 -1.22
C TYR A 217 -1.39 1.05 -1.55
N PHE A 218 -0.34 0.40 -1.05
CA PHE A 218 -0.12 -1.04 -1.14
C PHE A 218 0.07 -1.66 0.26
N GLY A 219 0.06 -2.99 0.33
CA GLY A 219 0.35 -3.79 1.52
C GLY A 219 1.42 -4.82 1.23
N HIS A 220 1.11 -6.09 1.49
CA HIS A 220 1.84 -7.29 1.12
C HIS A 220 3.13 -7.55 1.90
N THR A 221 4.07 -6.61 1.96
CA THR A 221 5.38 -6.80 2.62
C THR A 221 5.31 -6.80 4.15
N HIS A 222 4.19 -6.37 4.73
CA HIS A 222 4.00 -6.18 6.16
C HIS A 222 4.89 -5.09 6.80
N GLU A 223 5.77 -4.49 6.02
CA GLU A 223 6.75 -3.50 6.43
C GLU A 223 6.29 -2.08 6.09
N ASP A 224 6.78 -1.11 6.85
CA ASP A 224 6.60 0.31 6.58
C ASP A 224 7.57 0.76 5.50
N GLN A 225 7.09 0.84 4.24
CA GLN A 225 7.91 1.14 3.08
C GLN A 225 7.25 2.21 2.21
N PHE A 226 7.98 2.69 1.21
CA PHE A 226 7.46 3.58 0.17
C PHE A 226 8.23 3.44 -1.14
N GLU A 227 7.59 3.79 -2.27
CA GLU A 227 8.18 3.80 -3.60
C GLU A 227 7.89 5.12 -4.29
N VAL A 228 8.93 5.80 -4.78
CA VAL A 228 8.79 7.05 -5.55
C VAL A 228 8.67 6.73 -7.03
N PHE A 229 7.70 7.38 -7.69
CA PHE A 229 7.52 7.33 -9.14
C PHE A 229 8.04 8.63 -9.76
N TYR A 230 8.79 8.48 -10.85
CA TYR A 230 9.37 9.59 -11.59
C TYR A 230 8.77 9.73 -12.96
N PHE A 231 8.73 10.95 -13.47
CA PHE A 231 8.24 11.22 -14.82
C PHE A 231 9.08 10.49 -15.86
N ASN A 232 8.41 9.84 -16.80
CA ASN A 232 9.03 9.00 -17.81
C ASN A 232 8.54 9.39 -19.21
N ASP A 233 9.29 10.24 -19.91
CA ASP A 233 8.97 10.73 -21.25
C ASP A 233 8.96 9.63 -22.32
N ASN A 234 9.69 8.54 -22.09
CA ASN A 234 10.02 7.57 -23.14
C ASN A 234 9.17 6.28 -23.06
N GLY A 235 8.24 6.18 -22.10
CA GLY A 235 7.45 4.95 -21.88
C GLY A 235 8.32 3.73 -21.52
N ASN A 236 9.58 3.95 -21.14
CA ASN A 236 10.55 2.93 -20.85
C ASN A 236 11.21 3.18 -19.49
N ASP A 237 10.90 2.35 -18.53
CA ASP A 237 11.45 2.39 -17.18
C ASP A 237 12.97 2.08 -17.11
N LYS A 238 13.59 1.72 -18.25
CA LYS A 238 15.02 1.37 -18.29
C LYS A 238 15.99 2.54 -18.13
N SER A 239 15.53 3.78 -18.27
CA SER A 239 16.38 4.98 -18.20
C SER A 239 15.68 6.17 -17.56
N THR A 240 14.88 5.94 -16.53
CA THR A 240 14.16 6.99 -15.80
C THR A 240 15.16 7.89 -15.08
N ASP A 241 15.06 9.21 -15.32
CA ASP A 241 15.74 10.22 -14.52
C ASP A 241 15.08 10.28 -13.14
N GLN A 242 15.80 9.87 -12.11
CA GLN A 242 15.35 9.80 -10.72
C GLN A 242 15.70 11.06 -9.91
N SER A 243 15.92 12.18 -10.57
CA SER A 243 16.09 13.45 -9.88
C SER A 243 14.80 13.88 -9.15
N THR A 244 14.96 14.60 -8.05
CA THR A 244 13.82 15.06 -7.22
C THR A 244 12.81 15.89 -8.01
N GLU A 245 13.24 16.67 -9.04
CA GLU A 245 12.37 17.45 -9.91
C GLU A 245 11.49 16.60 -10.82
N LYS A 246 11.88 15.35 -11.06
CA LYS A 246 11.13 14.39 -11.87
C LYS A 246 10.20 13.53 -11.06
N ALA A 247 10.24 13.59 -9.73
CA ALA A 247 9.34 12.84 -8.88
C ALA A 247 7.89 13.34 -9.04
N VAL A 248 6.97 12.44 -9.41
CA VAL A 248 5.57 12.78 -9.72
C VAL A 248 4.58 12.16 -8.77
N SER A 249 4.88 11.00 -8.16
CA SER A 249 3.98 10.31 -7.25
C SER A 249 4.74 9.49 -6.20
N ILE A 250 3.99 8.98 -5.26
CA ILE A 250 4.44 8.12 -4.17
C ILE A 250 3.47 6.96 -3.98
N ALA A 251 3.98 5.75 -3.79
CA ALA A 251 3.23 4.65 -3.21
C ALA A 251 3.65 4.44 -1.76
N TYR A 252 2.67 4.44 -0.86
CA TYR A 252 2.83 4.08 0.53
C TYR A 252 2.54 2.59 0.69
N ILE A 253 3.51 1.82 1.18
CA ILE A 253 3.32 0.41 1.50
C ILE A 253 3.02 0.34 2.99
N ALA A 254 1.84 -0.18 3.31
CA ALA A 254 1.36 -0.20 4.68
C ALA A 254 2.01 -1.31 5.49
N PRO A 255 2.42 -1.03 6.74
CA PRO A 255 2.81 -2.08 7.67
C PRO A 255 1.60 -2.90 8.10
N SER A 256 1.84 -4.10 8.62
CA SER A 256 0.80 -5.04 8.99
C SER A 256 0.34 -4.91 10.44
N ILE A 257 -0.94 -5.17 10.68
CA ILE A 257 -1.49 -5.34 12.02
C ILE A 257 -1.22 -6.76 12.58
N THR A 258 -0.86 -7.71 11.72
CA THR A 258 -0.46 -9.05 12.16
C THR A 258 1.01 -9.07 12.60
N PRO A 259 1.34 -9.75 13.71
CA PRO A 259 2.73 -9.89 14.17
C PRO A 259 3.49 -10.99 13.42
N TYR A 260 3.09 -11.31 12.21
CA TYR A 260 3.77 -12.30 11.39
C TYR A 260 5.24 -11.93 11.20
N GLN A 261 6.12 -12.91 11.13
CA GLN A 261 7.58 -12.75 11.03
C GLN A 261 8.23 -11.92 12.16
N ASN A 262 7.57 -11.82 13.32
CA ASN A 262 8.02 -11.08 14.50
C ASN A 262 8.04 -9.56 14.35
N LEU A 263 7.29 -9.02 13.41
CA LEU A 263 7.02 -7.59 13.36
C LEU A 263 6.06 -7.20 14.49
N ASN A 264 6.17 -5.98 14.97
CA ASN A 264 5.17 -5.45 15.89
C ASN A 264 3.90 -5.05 15.10
N PRO A 265 2.69 -5.36 15.61
CA PRO A 265 1.43 -4.88 15.02
C PRO A 265 1.43 -3.36 14.83
N THR A 266 1.01 -2.90 13.67
CA THR A 266 1.14 -1.48 13.31
C THR A 266 0.00 -1.02 12.42
N PHE A 267 -0.40 0.25 12.53
CA PHE A 267 -1.31 0.93 11.62
C PHE A 267 -0.94 2.40 11.45
N ARG A 268 -1.46 3.05 10.41
CA ARG A 268 -1.23 4.47 10.13
C ARG A 268 -2.49 5.30 10.21
N VAL A 269 -2.32 6.55 10.60
CA VAL A 269 -3.34 7.60 10.53
C VAL A 269 -2.80 8.75 9.68
N TYR A 270 -3.44 8.99 8.54
CA TYR A 270 -3.05 10.05 7.62
C TYR A 270 -3.78 11.35 7.91
N SER A 271 -3.05 12.46 7.89
CA SER A 271 -3.59 13.82 7.84
C SER A 271 -3.65 14.28 6.40
N VAL A 272 -4.84 14.61 5.92
CA VAL A 272 -5.12 14.89 4.51
C VAL A 272 -5.61 16.31 4.34
N HIS A 273 -5.16 17.00 3.29
CA HIS A 273 -5.68 18.31 2.95
C HIS A 273 -7.15 18.21 2.49
N PRO A 274 -8.10 18.95 3.12
CA PRO A 274 -9.52 18.71 2.94
C PRO A 274 -10.08 19.06 1.54
N VAL A 275 -9.30 19.74 0.70
CA VAL A 275 -9.71 20.17 -0.65
C VAL A 275 -8.90 19.46 -1.73
N THR A 276 -7.57 19.38 -1.58
CA THR A 276 -6.68 18.80 -2.59
C THR A 276 -6.46 17.31 -2.40
N TYR A 277 -6.89 16.74 -1.26
CA TYR A 277 -6.67 15.34 -0.90
C TYR A 277 -5.22 14.88 -0.94
N GLU A 278 -4.29 15.81 -0.81
CA GLU A 278 -2.87 15.54 -0.66
C GLU A 278 -2.54 15.10 0.77
N ILE A 279 -1.59 14.21 0.92
CA ILE A 279 -1.12 13.76 2.24
C ILE A 279 -0.25 14.84 2.86
N MET A 280 -0.70 15.38 3.99
CA MET A 280 0.02 16.43 4.73
C MET A 280 0.97 15.87 5.75
N ASP A 281 0.61 14.73 6.38
CA ASP A 281 1.42 13.98 7.33
C ASP A 281 0.81 12.60 7.53
N TYR A 282 1.52 11.70 8.22
CA TYR A 282 0.93 10.54 8.86
C TYR A 282 1.61 10.20 10.17
N ASP A 283 0.83 9.66 11.09
CA ASP A 283 1.29 9.08 12.34
C ASP A 283 1.28 7.55 12.25
N GLN A 284 2.40 6.94 12.57
CA GLN A 284 2.54 5.50 12.70
C GLN A 284 2.31 5.09 14.16
N TYR A 285 1.44 4.09 14.38
CA TYR A 285 1.16 3.53 15.70
C TYR A 285 1.52 2.05 15.72
N TYR A 286 2.13 1.61 16.82
CA TYR A 286 2.53 0.21 17.01
C TYR A 286 2.17 -0.30 18.41
N ALA A 287 2.09 -1.63 18.53
CA ALA A 287 1.96 -2.31 19.81
C ALA A 287 3.12 -3.29 20.01
N SER A 288 3.88 -3.10 21.09
CA SER A 288 5.06 -3.91 21.36
C SER A 288 4.71 -5.33 21.81
N ILE A 289 5.03 -6.35 21.01
CA ILE A 289 4.77 -7.77 21.30
C ILE A 289 5.36 -8.20 22.67
N PRO A 290 6.60 -7.82 23.05
CA PRO A 290 7.15 -8.19 24.35
C PRO A 290 6.30 -7.77 25.56
N THR A 291 5.41 -6.79 25.40
CA THR A 291 4.52 -6.34 26.49
C THR A 291 3.20 -7.12 26.55
N PHE A 292 2.95 -8.07 25.63
CA PHE A 292 1.69 -8.80 25.59
C PHE A 292 1.53 -9.83 26.71
N ASP A 293 2.63 -10.34 27.24
CA ASP A 293 2.60 -11.26 28.40
C ASP A 293 2.08 -10.56 29.64
N ASP A 294 2.44 -9.28 29.85
CA ASP A 294 1.93 -8.47 30.97
C ASP A 294 0.40 -8.30 30.93
N LEU A 295 -0.20 -8.29 29.71
CA LEU A 295 -1.65 -8.20 29.54
C LEU A 295 -2.37 -9.45 30.01
N VAL A 296 -1.75 -10.64 29.88
CA VAL A 296 -2.30 -11.91 30.34
C VAL A 296 -2.25 -12.01 31.86
N GLU A 297 -1.14 -11.61 32.46
CA GLU A 297 -0.93 -11.65 33.89
C GLU A 297 -1.81 -10.65 34.64
N SER A 298 -1.97 -9.45 34.11
CA SER A 298 -2.79 -8.40 34.72
C SER A 298 -4.29 -8.66 34.66
N LYS A 299 -4.74 -9.71 33.95
CA LYS A 299 -6.16 -9.98 33.62
C LYS A 299 -6.87 -8.74 33.04
N ALA A 300 -6.11 -7.90 32.36
CA ALA A 300 -6.61 -6.65 31.82
C ALA A 300 -7.65 -6.92 30.74
N ASN A 301 -8.84 -6.37 30.92
CA ASN A 301 -9.87 -6.33 29.89
C ASN A 301 -9.51 -5.36 28.75
N HIS A 302 -8.24 -5.00 28.64
CA HIS A 302 -7.70 -4.05 27.68
C HIS A 302 -6.83 -4.83 26.69
N GLY A 303 -6.97 -4.53 25.42
CA GLY A 303 -6.08 -5.05 24.39
C GLY A 303 -4.66 -4.46 24.49
N PRO A 304 -3.81 -4.73 23.48
CA PRO A 304 -2.46 -4.18 23.41
C PRO A 304 -2.45 -2.66 23.54
N VAL A 305 -1.42 -2.13 24.20
CA VAL A 305 -1.24 -0.67 24.33
C VAL A 305 -0.60 -0.14 23.06
N TRP A 306 -1.38 0.61 22.30
CA TRP A 306 -0.91 1.28 21.09
C TRP A 306 -0.19 2.58 21.45
N ARG A 307 0.96 2.79 20.82
CA ARG A 307 1.79 3.98 21.02
C ARG A 307 2.13 4.56 19.65
N LYS A 308 2.18 5.90 19.57
CA LYS A 308 2.73 6.57 18.40
C LYS A 308 4.22 6.23 18.29
N LEU A 309 4.62 5.74 17.12
CA LEU A 309 6.02 5.45 16.79
C LEU A 309 6.72 6.71 16.30
N TYR A 310 6.17 7.32 15.26
CA TYR A 310 6.67 8.55 14.67
C TYR A 310 5.58 9.28 13.88
N SER A 311 5.85 10.54 13.53
CA SER A 311 5.18 11.29 12.48
C SER A 311 6.12 11.40 11.29
N ALA A 312 5.62 11.21 10.07
CA ALA A 312 6.47 11.22 8.87
C ALA A 312 7.21 12.55 8.69
N ARG A 313 6.51 13.64 8.92
CA ARG A 313 7.09 14.98 8.83
C ARG A 313 8.16 15.24 9.89
N GLU A 314 7.96 14.74 11.11
CA GLU A 314 8.91 14.87 12.20
C GLU A 314 10.16 14.01 11.95
N ALA A 315 9.98 12.77 11.46
CA ALA A 315 11.06 11.83 11.23
C ALA A 315 11.93 12.17 10.02
N TYR A 316 11.31 12.67 8.93
CA TYR A 316 11.97 12.82 7.63
C TYR A 316 11.98 14.25 7.08
N GLY A 317 11.37 15.19 7.76
CA GLY A 317 11.19 16.56 7.25
C GLY A 317 12.36 17.52 7.49
N ASP A 318 13.45 17.09 8.11
CA ASP A 318 14.63 17.91 8.36
C ASP A 318 15.73 17.59 7.31
N PHE A 319 16.10 18.59 6.51
CA PHE A 319 17.09 18.48 5.44
C PHE A 319 18.34 19.32 5.76
N HIS A 320 19.53 18.83 5.41
CA HIS A 320 20.77 19.58 5.60
C HIS A 320 20.92 20.72 4.60
N ALA A 321 21.43 21.84 5.06
CA ALA A 321 21.71 23.01 4.22
C ALA A 321 22.72 22.77 3.07
N SER A 322 23.47 21.64 3.10
CA SER A 322 24.37 21.24 2.02
C SER A 322 23.65 20.63 0.81
N SER A 323 22.39 20.22 0.94
CA SER A 323 21.53 19.81 -0.17
C SER A 323 21.00 21.01 -1.00
N GLN A 324 21.57 22.20 -0.82
CA GLN A 324 21.21 23.46 -1.49
C GLN A 324 21.35 23.50 -3.01
N ARG A 325 21.37 22.37 -3.71
CA ARG A 325 21.44 22.41 -5.18
C ARG A 325 20.10 22.59 -5.88
N ASN A 326 19.00 22.51 -5.17
CA ASN A 326 17.70 22.50 -5.83
C ASN A 326 16.72 23.49 -5.21
N THR A 327 16.58 24.64 -5.85
CA THR A 327 15.34 25.39 -5.85
C THR A 327 14.25 24.50 -6.42
N TYR A 328 13.46 23.89 -5.56
CA TYR A 328 12.35 23.04 -5.98
C TYR A 328 11.39 23.87 -6.86
N LYS A 329 11.21 23.48 -8.12
CA LYS A 329 10.31 24.14 -9.09
C LYS A 329 8.84 24.17 -8.66
N ALA A 330 8.49 23.56 -7.56
CA ALA A 330 7.17 23.64 -6.93
C ALA A 330 6.92 24.97 -6.20
N GLY A 331 7.82 25.95 -6.28
CA GLY A 331 7.67 27.25 -5.61
C GLY A 331 7.84 27.21 -4.09
N VAL A 332 8.41 26.13 -3.57
CA VAL A 332 8.71 25.99 -2.15
C VAL A 332 10.18 26.31 -1.93
N GLU A 333 10.48 27.52 -1.45
CA GLU A 333 11.79 27.82 -0.85
C GLU A 333 11.90 27.06 0.47
N LEU A 334 12.87 26.13 0.56
CA LEU A 334 13.20 25.53 1.84
C LEU A 334 13.86 26.58 2.73
N ASP A 335 13.19 26.98 3.80
CA ASP A 335 13.79 27.76 4.86
C ASP A 335 14.78 26.86 5.63
N HIS A 336 15.97 26.87 5.16
CA HIS A 336 17.28 26.39 5.62
C HIS A 336 17.44 25.01 6.25
N ALA A 337 16.38 24.28 6.69
CA ALA A 337 16.52 22.94 7.25
C ALA A 337 15.22 22.11 7.37
N ARG A 338 14.04 22.64 7.04
CA ARG A 338 12.80 21.90 7.30
C ARG A 338 11.78 21.99 6.16
N TRP A 339 11.15 20.84 5.81
CA TRP A 339 10.05 20.85 4.86
C TRP A 339 8.91 21.73 5.34
N PRO A 340 8.37 22.66 4.50
CA PRO A 340 7.34 23.58 4.94
C PRO A 340 6.12 22.88 5.52
N TRP A 341 5.64 23.35 6.66
CA TRP A 341 4.54 22.70 7.40
C TRP A 341 3.24 22.60 6.60
N ASN A 342 3.02 23.49 5.65
CA ASN A 342 1.86 23.57 4.76
C ASN A 342 2.08 22.91 3.39
N ALA A 343 3.25 22.36 3.12
CA ALA A 343 3.52 21.59 1.90
C ALA A 343 3.20 20.11 2.10
N PRO A 344 2.62 19.41 1.09
CA PRO A 344 2.28 18.01 1.21
C PRO A 344 3.52 17.10 1.21
N LEU A 345 3.38 15.90 1.75
CA LEU A 345 4.37 14.84 1.66
C LEU A 345 4.19 14.06 0.33
N ASN A 346 4.41 14.73 -0.78
CA ASN A 346 4.23 14.20 -2.14
C ASN A 346 5.50 13.49 -2.66
N GLY A 347 5.50 13.09 -3.94
CA GLY A 347 6.66 12.44 -4.58
C GLY A 347 7.96 13.23 -4.44
N THR A 348 7.90 14.56 -4.59
CA THR A 348 9.06 15.45 -4.44
C THR A 348 9.64 15.40 -3.02
N PHE A 349 8.77 15.40 -1.98
CA PHE A 349 9.22 15.25 -0.60
C PHE A 349 9.99 13.94 -0.40
N TRP A 350 9.40 12.83 -0.83
CA TRP A 350 9.99 11.52 -0.61
C TRP A 350 11.24 11.28 -1.46
N ALA A 351 11.30 11.84 -2.66
CA ALA A 351 12.54 11.86 -3.45
C ALA A 351 13.65 12.62 -2.72
N ALA A 352 13.34 13.81 -2.17
CA ALA A 352 14.30 14.58 -1.38
C ALA A 352 14.76 13.83 -0.11
N VAL A 353 13.85 13.06 0.55
CA VAL A 353 14.24 12.19 1.67
C VAL A 353 15.26 11.13 1.21
N THR A 354 15.10 10.53 0.05
CA THR A 354 16.09 9.58 -0.47
C THR A 354 17.42 10.23 -0.83
N ASP A 355 17.42 11.48 -1.32
CA ASP A 355 18.64 12.26 -1.55
C ASP A 355 19.36 12.59 -0.22
N GLU A 356 18.59 12.91 0.82
CA GLU A 356 19.11 13.13 2.17
C GLU A 356 19.72 11.86 2.78
N MET A 357 19.10 10.68 2.55
CA MET A 357 19.58 9.38 2.99
C MET A 357 20.95 9.01 2.38
N GLU A 358 21.23 9.44 1.14
CA GLU A 358 22.56 9.25 0.51
C GLU A 358 23.66 10.02 1.26
N GLN A 359 23.33 11.14 1.85
CA GLN A 359 24.28 12.00 2.57
C GLN A 359 24.32 11.71 4.07
N ARG A 360 23.24 11.14 4.61
CA ARG A 360 23.03 10.85 6.04
C ARG A 360 22.66 9.38 6.25
N PRO A 361 23.63 8.49 6.32
CA PRO A 361 23.41 7.05 6.52
C PRO A 361 22.64 6.72 7.79
N GLU A 362 22.70 7.57 8.82
CA GLU A 362 21.90 7.41 10.05
C GLU A 362 20.39 7.50 9.80
N LEU A 363 19.95 8.23 8.76
CA LEU A 363 18.54 8.30 8.39
C LEU A 363 18.04 6.98 7.80
N VAL A 364 18.90 6.26 7.06
CA VAL A 364 18.60 4.89 6.60
C VAL A 364 18.48 3.94 7.78
N GLN A 365 19.33 4.11 8.82
CA GLN A 365 19.24 3.29 10.03
C GLN A 365 17.93 3.55 10.78
N THR A 366 17.53 4.80 10.94
CA THR A 366 16.23 5.19 11.52
C THR A 366 15.07 4.57 10.73
N TRP A 367 15.13 4.64 9.40
CA TRP A 367 14.14 4.00 8.54
C TRP A 367 14.11 2.47 8.76
N ALA A 368 15.25 1.80 8.87
CA ALA A 368 15.31 0.36 9.09
C ALA A 368 14.67 -0.08 10.43
N GLU A 369 14.73 0.77 11.45
CA GLU A 369 14.02 0.56 12.72
C GLU A 369 12.50 0.75 12.56
N TYR A 370 12.07 1.77 11.82
CA TYR A 370 10.67 2.07 11.60
C TYR A 370 9.98 1.07 10.68
N THR A 371 10.66 0.63 9.62
CA THR A 371 10.11 -0.34 8.66
C THR A 371 9.68 -1.66 9.31
N SER A 372 10.39 -2.06 10.37
CA SER A 372 10.07 -3.23 11.19
C SER A 372 9.20 -2.92 12.42
N SER A 373 8.71 -1.68 12.54
CA SER A 373 7.91 -1.21 13.69
C SER A 373 8.61 -1.43 15.03
N MET A 374 9.91 -1.10 15.11
CA MET A 374 10.76 -1.29 16.31
C MET A 374 10.80 -2.74 16.80
N SER A 375 10.69 -3.71 15.91
CA SER A 375 10.87 -5.11 16.28
C SER A 375 12.27 -5.34 16.85
N PRO A 376 12.42 -6.10 17.94
CA PRO A 376 13.74 -6.46 18.46
C PRO A 376 14.54 -7.36 17.49
N ARG A 377 13.90 -7.84 16.43
CA ARG A 377 14.52 -8.61 15.34
C ARG A 377 14.73 -7.78 14.07
N ALA A 378 14.59 -6.45 14.16
CA ALA A 378 14.84 -5.54 13.05
C ALA A 378 16.21 -5.80 12.39
N LYS A 379 16.21 -5.88 11.08
CA LYS A 379 17.46 -6.01 10.32
C LYS A 379 18.19 -4.68 10.32
N GLN A 380 19.45 -4.72 10.71
CA GLN A 380 20.31 -3.55 10.68
C GLN A 380 20.81 -3.30 9.25
N CYS A 381 20.74 -2.05 8.78
CA CYS A 381 21.22 -1.62 7.47
C CYS A 381 22.43 -0.68 7.62
N THR A 382 23.52 -1.19 8.20
CA THR A 382 24.71 -0.40 8.54
C THR A 382 25.79 -0.40 7.46
N SER A 383 25.82 -1.39 6.55
CA SER A 383 26.79 -1.41 5.47
C SER A 383 26.37 -0.46 4.35
N LYS A 384 27.37 0.19 3.71
CA LYS A 384 27.14 1.06 2.55
C LYS A 384 26.33 0.37 1.44
N LYS A 385 26.63 -0.90 1.18
CA LYS A 385 25.95 -1.69 0.16
C LYS A 385 24.45 -1.92 0.50
N CYS A 386 24.13 -2.16 1.77
CA CYS A 386 22.74 -2.23 2.22
C CYS A 386 22.04 -0.88 2.04
N GLN A 387 22.66 0.21 2.45
CA GLN A 387 22.08 1.56 2.35
C GLN A 387 21.80 1.96 0.90
N GLU A 388 22.76 1.71 0.00
CA GLU A 388 22.59 1.92 -1.44
C GLU A 388 21.45 1.08 -2.03
N ALA A 389 21.30 -0.19 -1.60
CA ALA A 389 20.22 -1.07 -2.03
C ALA A 389 18.85 -0.54 -1.60
N VAL A 390 18.71 -0.16 -0.34
CA VAL A 390 17.45 0.36 0.22
C VAL A 390 17.02 1.65 -0.48
N ILE A 391 17.95 2.60 -0.67
CA ILE A 391 17.64 3.86 -1.37
C ILE A 391 17.23 3.57 -2.83
N CYS A 392 17.90 2.63 -3.49
CA CYS A 392 17.51 2.20 -4.84
C CYS A 392 16.10 1.59 -4.85
N TYR A 393 15.74 0.76 -3.87
CA TYR A 393 14.41 0.18 -3.76
C TYR A 393 13.33 1.26 -3.57
N MET A 394 13.56 2.24 -2.70
CA MET A 394 12.65 3.37 -2.49
C MET A 394 12.40 4.19 -3.77
N ARG A 395 13.35 4.21 -4.71
CA ARG A 395 13.25 4.89 -6.00
C ARG A 395 12.69 4.00 -7.11
N SER A 396 12.28 2.78 -6.79
CA SER A 396 11.91 1.76 -7.78
C SER A 396 10.41 1.50 -7.76
N GLY A 397 9.62 2.28 -8.49
CA GLY A 397 8.18 2.12 -8.63
C GLY A 397 7.76 1.05 -9.67
N SER A 398 8.69 0.25 -10.21
CA SER A 398 8.40 -0.87 -11.09
C SER A 398 9.37 -2.04 -10.89
N THR A 399 8.95 -3.24 -11.24
CA THR A 399 9.76 -4.46 -11.19
C THR A 399 11.11 -4.29 -11.91
N ASN A 400 11.09 -3.71 -13.11
CA ASN A 400 12.32 -3.52 -13.90
C ASN A 400 13.33 -2.56 -13.23
N LEU A 401 12.87 -1.56 -12.49
CA LEU A 401 13.72 -0.67 -11.73
C LEU A 401 14.31 -1.41 -10.52
N GLY A 402 13.48 -2.12 -9.76
CA GLY A 402 13.90 -2.88 -8.58
C GLY A 402 14.95 -3.95 -8.88
N LEU A 403 14.79 -4.66 -9.99
CA LEU A 403 15.74 -5.69 -10.42
C LEU A 403 17.14 -5.16 -10.76
N LYS A 404 17.32 -3.85 -10.95
CA LYS A 404 18.62 -3.22 -11.18
C LYS A 404 19.36 -2.88 -9.89
N CYS A 405 18.66 -2.89 -8.77
CA CYS A 405 19.25 -2.56 -7.49
C CYS A 405 20.18 -3.69 -6.99
N ASN A 406 21.20 -3.32 -6.28
CA ASN A 406 22.11 -4.29 -5.65
C ASN A 406 21.38 -5.00 -4.51
N GLY A 407 21.06 -6.28 -4.65
CA GLY A 407 20.20 -7.04 -3.76
C GLY A 407 20.77 -7.42 -2.39
N ASP A 408 21.27 -6.47 -1.61
CA ASP A 408 21.88 -6.73 -0.29
C ASP A 408 20.95 -6.46 0.91
N TYR A 409 19.73 -5.99 0.68
CA TYR A 409 18.70 -5.92 1.68
C TYR A 409 17.55 -6.85 1.29
N SER A 410 17.21 -7.79 2.15
CA SER A 410 15.98 -8.57 2.02
C SER A 410 15.00 -8.11 3.08
N SER A 411 13.77 -7.81 2.70
CA SER A 411 12.66 -7.64 3.63
C SER A 411 12.50 -8.85 4.53
N PHE A 412 11.65 -8.73 5.55
CA PHE A 412 11.37 -9.84 6.49
C PHE A 412 10.61 -11.01 5.86
N GLN A 413 10.12 -10.86 4.63
CA GLN A 413 9.47 -11.93 3.87
C GLN A 413 10.45 -12.95 3.32
#